data_ae20ae1d55193a81859fee080e28a763
#
_entry.id   ae20ae1d55193a81859fee080e28a763
#
_cell.length_a   1.000
_cell.length_b   1.000
_cell.length_c   1.000
_cell.angle_alpha   90.00
_cell.angle_beta   90.00
_cell.angle_gamma   90.00
#
_symmetry.space_group_name_H-M   'P 1'
#
loop_
_entity.id
_entity.type
_entity.pdbx_description
1 polymer ?
#
loop_
_entity_poly.entity_id
_entity_poly.type
_entity_poly.pdbx_seq_one_letter_code
_entity_poly.pdbx_strand_id
1 'polypeptide(L)'
;MGGNGQVDFSYTGIFRAKDHSYHLAEDAWYVRNGQVDFSYTGLVYENEKCYLVQDGRVQKENNSLAYLTLNGETAWWQVTDGYICTENDKKYDEETLVYYDGSWWYVKNHKVDFSYNGFVDYKGTLWYVKNGRYSYETTGFVMADGYSCYYVTNGRFDNSYEDVVYGSIDGETAWWMINNGRCAYWKMEETHTEPDSFAANANGLWACNDGRVNFDLNGPYTGTVPYNVEKNQRVMIQYHYQMENGQVTGLQVEVV
;
A
#
# COMPACT_ATOMS: atom_id res chain seq x y z
N MET A 1 -12.50 42.00 -10.18
CA MET A 1 -13.52 43.08 -10.26
C MET A 1 -13.09 44.20 -9.33
N GLY A 2 -12.97 45.37 -9.88
CA GLY A 2 -12.80 46.53 -9.02
C GLY A 2 -13.97 46.69 -8.06
N GLY A 3 -13.77 47.19 -6.83
CA GLY A 3 -14.76 47.26 -5.78
C GLY A 3 -16.02 48.11 -6.07
N ASN A 4 -16.18 48.62 -7.29
CA ASN A 4 -17.32 49.39 -7.78
C ASN A 4 -18.11 48.70 -8.91
N GLY A 5 -17.88 47.40 -9.16
CA GLY A 5 -18.58 46.63 -10.19
C GLY A 5 -18.10 46.83 -11.63
N GLN A 6 -17.01 47.57 -11.82
CA GLN A 6 -16.43 47.78 -13.16
C GLN A 6 -15.44 46.66 -13.51
N VAL A 7 -15.35 46.29 -14.79
CA VAL A 7 -14.36 45.35 -15.31
C VAL A 7 -12.97 46.02 -15.29
N ASP A 8 -12.00 45.34 -14.67
CA ASP A 8 -10.62 45.75 -14.70
C ASP A 8 -9.90 45.12 -15.91
N PHE A 9 -9.75 45.87 -16.97
CA PHE A 9 -9.07 45.45 -18.21
C PHE A 9 -7.55 45.27 -18.06
N SER A 10 -6.96 45.67 -16.94
CA SER A 10 -5.54 45.43 -16.66
C SER A 10 -5.27 44.08 -16.02
N TYR A 11 -6.31 43.41 -15.47
CA TYR A 11 -6.15 42.19 -14.76
C TYR A 11 -5.84 41.01 -15.71
N THR A 12 -4.77 40.29 -15.39
CA THR A 12 -4.42 39.01 -16.01
C THR A 12 -4.03 38.03 -14.89
N GLY A 13 -4.67 36.86 -14.82
CA GLY A 13 -4.43 35.87 -13.75
C GLY A 13 -5.62 34.91 -13.55
N ILE A 14 -5.65 34.25 -12.42
CA ILE A 14 -6.75 33.34 -12.07
C ILE A 14 -7.86 34.07 -11.34
N PHE A 15 -9.01 34.16 -11.96
CA PHE A 15 -10.21 34.73 -11.37
C PHE A 15 -11.08 33.60 -10.79
N ARG A 16 -11.50 33.78 -9.54
CA ARG A 16 -12.43 32.88 -8.84
C ARG A 16 -13.77 33.58 -8.71
N ALA A 17 -14.81 33.02 -9.30
CA ALA A 17 -16.16 33.48 -9.07
C ALA A 17 -16.59 33.09 -7.65
N LYS A 18 -16.86 34.06 -6.79
CA LYS A 18 -17.51 33.81 -5.51
C LYS A 18 -19.00 33.64 -5.80
N ASP A 19 -19.49 32.42 -5.76
CA ASP A 19 -20.92 32.19 -5.69
C ASP A 19 -21.37 32.41 -4.23
N HIS A 20 -22.48 33.13 -4.06
CA HIS A 20 -23.11 33.35 -2.77
C HIS A 20 -23.96 32.16 -2.28
N SER A 21 -24.03 31.10 -3.04
CA SER A 21 -24.66 29.85 -2.63
C SER A 21 -23.69 28.92 -1.93
N TYR A 22 -24.08 28.39 -0.76
CA TYR A 22 -23.26 27.61 0.15
C TYR A 22 -22.73 26.25 -0.39
N HIS A 23 -22.78 25.98 -1.69
CA HIS A 23 -22.55 24.63 -2.24
C HIS A 23 -21.58 24.54 -3.40
N LEU A 24 -20.71 25.52 -3.64
CA LEU A 24 -19.92 25.47 -4.85
C LEU A 24 -18.41 25.46 -4.62
N ALA A 25 -17.83 24.39 -5.13
CA ALA A 25 -16.49 24.45 -5.65
C ALA A 25 -16.39 25.69 -6.57
N GLU A 26 -15.69 26.70 -6.16
CA GLU A 26 -15.53 27.97 -6.86
C GLU A 26 -14.99 27.71 -8.27
N ASP A 27 -15.73 28.07 -9.32
CA ASP A 27 -15.22 28.04 -10.68
C ASP A 27 -14.07 29.04 -10.80
N ALA A 28 -12.93 28.56 -11.23
CA ALA A 28 -11.75 29.36 -11.45
C ALA A 28 -11.41 29.41 -12.94
N TRP A 29 -11.15 30.62 -13.43
CA TRP A 29 -10.94 30.90 -14.84
C TRP A 29 -9.66 31.68 -15.05
N TYR A 30 -8.96 31.40 -16.15
CA TYR A 30 -7.88 32.26 -16.59
C TYR A 30 -8.44 33.50 -17.30
N VAL A 31 -8.08 34.63 -16.79
CA VAL A 31 -8.47 35.95 -17.32
C VAL A 31 -7.24 36.61 -17.92
N ARG A 32 -7.38 37.17 -19.11
CA ARG A 32 -6.38 38.01 -19.76
C ARG A 32 -7.02 39.34 -20.13
N ASN A 33 -6.39 40.44 -19.73
CA ASN A 33 -6.90 41.77 -19.97
C ASN A 33 -8.37 41.95 -19.57
N GLY A 34 -8.75 41.43 -18.37
CA GLY A 34 -10.10 41.57 -17.83
C GLY A 34 -11.15 40.64 -18.44
N GLN A 35 -10.80 39.79 -19.39
CA GLN A 35 -11.71 38.88 -20.07
C GLN A 35 -11.25 37.43 -19.90
N VAL A 36 -12.21 36.47 -19.75
CA VAL A 36 -11.87 35.05 -19.75
C VAL A 36 -11.30 34.65 -21.10
N ASP A 37 -10.12 34.07 -21.10
CA ASP A 37 -9.45 33.60 -22.29
C ASP A 37 -9.68 32.10 -22.48
N PHE A 38 -10.75 31.74 -23.18
CA PHE A 38 -11.11 30.33 -23.47
C PHE A 38 -10.14 29.65 -24.45
N SER A 39 -9.23 30.39 -25.08
CA SER A 39 -8.22 29.79 -25.96
C SER A 39 -6.99 29.33 -25.20
N TYR A 40 -6.85 29.72 -23.94
CA TYR A 40 -5.66 29.43 -23.17
C TYR A 40 -5.71 28.01 -22.58
N THR A 41 -4.67 27.23 -22.88
CA THR A 41 -4.36 25.96 -22.25
C THR A 41 -2.91 25.97 -21.84
N GLY A 42 -2.61 25.72 -20.56
CA GLY A 42 -1.23 25.75 -20.03
C GLY A 42 -1.17 26.00 -18.53
N LEU A 43 0.01 26.39 -18.07
CA LEU A 43 0.29 26.64 -16.66
C LEU A 43 0.21 28.14 -16.36
N VAL A 44 -0.42 28.48 -15.24
CA VAL A 44 -0.49 29.83 -14.71
C VAL A 44 0.06 29.89 -13.30
N TYR A 45 1.11 30.67 -13.09
CA TYR A 45 1.72 30.89 -11.77
C TYR A 45 1.06 32.10 -11.12
N GLU A 46 0.45 31.87 -9.97
CA GLU A 46 -0.17 32.92 -9.16
C GLU A 46 -0.15 32.53 -7.67
N ASN A 47 0.25 33.46 -6.81
CA ASN A 47 0.28 33.31 -5.35
C ASN A 47 1.00 32.00 -4.92
N GLU A 48 2.21 31.79 -5.44
CA GLU A 48 3.05 30.61 -5.15
C GLU A 48 2.48 29.25 -5.60
N LYS A 49 1.38 29.26 -6.37
CA LYS A 49 0.75 28.07 -6.92
C LYS A 49 0.87 28.01 -8.43
N CYS A 50 1.00 26.80 -8.96
CA CYS A 50 1.01 26.54 -10.38
C CYS A 50 -0.33 25.89 -10.79
N TYR A 51 -1.21 26.69 -11.40
CA TYR A 51 -2.51 26.22 -11.84
C TYR A 51 -2.45 25.56 -13.22
N LEU A 52 -3.11 24.41 -13.36
CA LEU A 52 -3.34 23.78 -14.64
C LEU A 52 -4.63 24.33 -15.23
N VAL A 53 -4.52 25.01 -16.36
CA VAL A 53 -5.66 25.61 -17.09
C VAL A 53 -5.83 24.87 -18.40
N GLN A 54 -7.05 24.50 -18.72
CA GLN A 54 -7.46 23.97 -20.01
C GLN A 54 -8.70 24.72 -20.51
N ASP A 55 -8.63 25.21 -21.76
CA ASP A 55 -9.72 25.98 -22.39
C ASP A 55 -10.22 27.11 -21.47
N GLY A 56 -9.26 27.85 -20.90
CA GLY A 56 -9.52 28.99 -20.02
C GLY A 56 -10.04 28.63 -18.62
N ARG A 57 -10.24 27.35 -18.30
CA ARG A 57 -10.76 26.90 -16.99
C ARG A 57 -9.70 26.17 -16.18
N VAL A 58 -9.56 26.50 -14.91
CA VAL A 58 -8.70 25.75 -13.98
C VAL A 58 -9.28 24.35 -13.81
N GLN A 59 -8.45 23.35 -13.99
CA GLN A 59 -8.84 21.94 -13.84
C GLN A 59 -8.97 21.60 -12.35
N LYS A 60 -10.19 21.31 -11.91
CA LYS A 60 -10.51 21.03 -10.49
C LYS A 60 -10.43 19.56 -10.11
N GLU A 61 -9.65 18.78 -10.82
CA GLU A 61 -9.52 17.37 -10.46
C GLU A 61 -8.85 17.25 -9.10
N ASN A 62 -9.58 16.68 -8.16
CA ASN A 62 -9.06 16.34 -6.86
C ASN A 62 -8.18 15.10 -6.99
N ASN A 63 -6.87 15.29 -6.72
CA ASN A 63 -5.91 14.21 -6.66
C ASN A 63 -5.76 13.44 -7.99
N SER A 64 -5.27 14.12 -9.00
CA SER A 64 -4.99 13.61 -10.35
C SER A 64 -3.50 13.75 -10.70
N LEU A 65 -3.13 13.32 -11.91
CA LEU A 65 -1.77 13.45 -12.44
C LEU A 65 -1.76 14.25 -13.74
N ALA A 66 -0.73 15.05 -13.95
CA ALA A 66 -0.48 15.74 -15.21
C ALA A 66 0.98 15.57 -15.66
N TYR A 67 1.18 15.19 -16.93
CA TYR A 67 2.51 15.11 -17.54
C TYR A 67 2.88 16.46 -18.14
N LEU A 68 3.88 17.13 -17.56
CA LEU A 68 4.28 18.45 -18.00
C LEU A 68 5.70 18.81 -17.52
N THR A 69 6.23 19.92 -18.06
CA THR A 69 7.51 20.48 -17.62
C THR A 69 7.27 21.63 -16.64
N LEU A 70 7.79 21.47 -15.42
CA LEU A 70 7.75 22.49 -14.37
C LEU A 70 9.19 22.80 -13.95
N ASN A 71 9.59 24.06 -13.96
CA ASN A 71 10.95 24.52 -13.59
C ASN A 71 12.08 23.76 -14.31
N GLY A 72 11.85 23.35 -15.55
CA GLY A 72 12.83 22.62 -16.36
C GLY A 72 12.84 21.10 -16.16
N GLU A 73 12.05 20.56 -15.25
CA GLU A 73 11.87 19.14 -15.02
C GLU A 73 10.57 18.63 -15.67
N THR A 74 10.65 17.61 -16.51
CA THR A 74 9.49 16.96 -17.13
C THR A 74 9.14 15.69 -16.35
N ALA A 75 7.96 15.66 -15.76
CA ALA A 75 7.49 14.54 -14.94
C ALA A 75 5.95 14.42 -14.96
N TRP A 76 5.44 13.33 -14.37
CA TRP A 76 4.05 13.23 -13.97
C TRP A 76 3.87 13.86 -12.59
N TRP A 77 3.24 15.01 -12.56
CA TRP A 77 3.04 15.78 -11.34
C TRP A 77 1.66 15.52 -10.74
N GLN A 78 1.61 15.48 -9.41
CA GLN A 78 0.35 15.44 -8.68
C GLN A 78 -0.37 16.79 -8.81
N VAL A 79 -1.64 16.72 -9.17
CA VAL A 79 -2.56 17.86 -9.26
C VAL A 79 -3.64 17.70 -8.20
N THR A 80 -3.83 18.72 -7.38
CA THR A 80 -4.88 18.74 -6.36
C THR A 80 -5.52 20.12 -6.33
N ASP A 81 -6.84 20.18 -6.25
CA ASP A 81 -7.61 21.43 -6.24
C ASP A 81 -7.27 22.37 -7.42
N GLY A 82 -6.87 21.80 -8.56
CA GLY A 82 -6.57 22.51 -9.79
C GLY A 82 -5.19 23.14 -9.88
N TYR A 83 -4.29 22.85 -8.93
CA TYR A 83 -2.89 23.27 -9.01
C TYR A 83 -1.94 22.11 -8.83
N ILE A 84 -0.74 22.28 -9.36
CA ILE A 84 0.33 21.30 -9.22
C ILE A 84 0.94 21.42 -7.84
N CYS A 85 0.97 20.30 -7.11
CA CYS A 85 1.63 20.23 -5.83
C CYS A 85 3.15 20.35 -5.99
N THR A 86 3.77 21.15 -5.15
CA THR A 86 5.22 21.33 -5.10
C THR A 86 5.73 21.11 -3.68
N GLU A 87 7.03 21.05 -3.50
CA GLU A 87 7.69 20.85 -2.20
C GLU A 87 7.23 21.83 -1.10
N ASN A 88 6.64 22.95 -1.47
CA ASN A 88 6.12 23.94 -0.54
C ASN A 88 4.69 23.61 -0.04
N ASP A 89 4.02 22.63 -0.68
CA ASP A 89 2.65 22.25 -0.35
C ASP A 89 2.61 21.17 0.73
N LYS A 90 3.02 21.51 1.95
CA LYS A 90 3.04 20.59 3.11
C LYS A 90 1.66 20.01 3.52
N LYS A 91 0.60 20.39 2.83
CA LYS A 91 -0.77 19.91 3.10
C LYS A 91 -1.01 18.49 2.60
N TYR A 92 -0.20 18.02 1.67
CA TYR A 92 -0.37 16.73 1.02
C TYR A 92 0.75 15.76 1.44
N ASP A 93 0.40 14.49 1.55
CA ASP A 93 1.35 13.45 1.94
C ASP A 93 2.55 13.42 0.97
N GLU A 94 3.75 13.39 1.52
CA GLU A 94 4.99 13.31 0.74
C GLU A 94 5.08 12.00 -0.05
N GLU A 95 4.39 10.95 0.44
CA GLU A 95 4.27 9.64 -0.20
C GLU A 95 2.81 9.19 -0.19
N THR A 96 2.24 8.89 -1.35
CA THR A 96 0.84 8.47 -1.47
C THR A 96 0.56 7.70 -2.77
N LEU A 97 -0.66 7.20 -2.90
CA LEU A 97 -1.18 6.66 -4.16
C LEU A 97 -2.19 7.64 -4.78
N VAL A 98 -2.04 7.89 -6.07
CA VAL A 98 -2.94 8.71 -6.86
C VAL A 98 -3.58 7.88 -7.96
N TYR A 99 -4.92 7.92 -8.04
CA TYR A 99 -5.65 7.23 -9.10
C TYR A 99 -5.68 8.09 -10.37
N TYR A 100 -5.19 7.50 -11.47
CA TYR A 100 -5.19 8.17 -12.77
C TYR A 100 -5.21 7.13 -13.89
N ASP A 101 -6.02 7.36 -14.92
CA ASP A 101 -6.12 6.54 -16.13
C ASP A 101 -6.26 5.02 -15.82
N GLY A 102 -7.22 4.70 -14.95
CA GLY A 102 -7.54 3.30 -14.61
C GLY A 102 -6.55 2.61 -13.68
N SER A 103 -5.56 3.31 -13.13
CA SER A 103 -4.51 2.74 -12.28
C SER A 103 -4.20 3.63 -11.09
N TRP A 104 -3.63 3.02 -10.03
CA TRP A 104 -3.07 3.74 -8.89
C TRP A 104 -1.56 3.85 -9.07
N TRP A 105 -1.05 5.08 -8.93
CA TRP A 105 0.35 5.41 -9.11
C TRP A 105 0.97 5.89 -7.82
N TYR A 106 2.17 5.41 -7.54
CA TYR A 106 2.95 5.86 -6.40
C TYR A 106 3.54 7.24 -6.68
N VAL A 107 3.23 8.16 -5.81
CA VAL A 107 3.70 9.54 -5.85
C VAL A 107 4.59 9.78 -4.64
N LYS A 108 5.78 10.30 -4.91
CA LYS A 108 6.74 10.74 -3.91
C LYS A 108 7.19 12.16 -4.24
N ASN A 109 7.16 13.03 -3.23
CA ASN A 109 7.48 14.45 -3.42
C ASN A 109 6.69 15.06 -4.59
N HIS A 110 5.40 14.76 -4.64
CA HIS A 110 4.43 15.25 -5.65
C HIS A 110 4.70 14.78 -7.09
N LYS A 111 5.56 13.81 -7.31
CA LYS A 111 5.86 13.22 -8.62
C LYS A 111 5.67 11.71 -8.61
N VAL A 112 5.24 11.14 -9.73
CA VAL A 112 5.22 9.68 -9.89
C VAL A 112 6.66 9.17 -9.89
N ASP A 113 6.94 8.22 -8.99
CA ASP A 113 8.21 7.51 -8.95
C ASP A 113 8.04 6.11 -9.57
N PHE A 114 8.41 5.99 -10.84
CA PHE A 114 8.37 4.72 -11.58
C PHE A 114 9.42 3.70 -11.15
N SER A 115 10.40 4.09 -10.33
CA SER A 115 11.44 3.17 -9.84
C SER A 115 11.01 2.43 -8.58
N TYR A 116 9.96 2.91 -7.91
CA TYR A 116 9.54 2.38 -6.63
C TYR A 116 8.97 0.96 -6.74
N ASN A 117 9.45 0.08 -5.88
CA ASN A 117 8.96 -1.28 -5.67
C ASN A 117 8.88 -1.52 -4.17
N GLY A 118 7.70 -1.80 -3.64
CA GLY A 118 7.52 -1.96 -2.20
C GLY A 118 6.09 -1.75 -1.74
N PHE A 119 5.91 -1.62 -0.43
CA PHE A 119 4.61 -1.37 0.18
C PHE A 119 4.40 0.11 0.48
N VAL A 120 3.19 0.57 0.21
CA VAL A 120 2.72 1.92 0.56
C VAL A 120 1.52 1.79 1.48
N ASP A 121 1.56 2.47 2.62
CA ASP A 121 0.37 2.63 3.44
C ASP A 121 -0.57 3.63 2.77
N TYR A 122 -1.71 3.13 2.32
CA TYR A 122 -2.77 3.98 1.79
C TYR A 122 -4.06 3.75 2.57
N LYS A 123 -4.43 4.76 3.36
CA LYS A 123 -5.63 4.75 4.22
C LYS A 123 -5.67 3.56 5.20
N GLY A 124 -4.52 3.24 5.81
CA GLY A 124 -4.39 2.18 6.81
C GLY A 124 -4.31 0.76 6.22
N THR A 125 -4.11 0.63 4.94
CA THR A 125 -3.88 -0.66 4.27
C THR A 125 -2.57 -0.61 3.49
N LEU A 126 -1.75 -1.64 3.60
CA LEU A 126 -0.52 -1.77 2.82
C LEU A 126 -0.83 -2.30 1.41
N TRP A 127 -0.47 -1.51 0.41
CA TRP A 127 -0.63 -1.82 -1.00
C TRP A 127 0.74 -2.07 -1.63
N TYR A 128 0.85 -3.17 -2.36
CA TYR A 128 2.08 -3.51 -3.06
C TYR A 128 2.17 -2.77 -4.39
N VAL A 129 3.25 -2.04 -4.54
CA VAL A 129 3.58 -1.26 -5.73
C VAL A 129 4.76 -1.89 -6.44
N LYS A 130 4.67 -1.99 -7.75
CA LYS A 130 5.74 -2.46 -8.62
C LYS A 130 5.93 -1.49 -9.78
N ASN A 131 7.17 -1.02 -9.96
CA ASN A 131 7.50 0.00 -10.98
C ASN A 131 6.58 1.23 -10.89
N GLY A 132 6.39 1.75 -9.68
CA GLY A 132 5.57 2.93 -9.42
C GLY A 132 4.06 2.74 -9.56
N ARG A 133 3.58 1.53 -9.88
CA ARG A 133 2.17 1.23 -10.09
C ARG A 133 1.68 0.18 -9.09
N TYR A 134 0.47 0.38 -8.55
CA TYR A 134 -0.18 -0.66 -7.74
C TYR A 134 -0.36 -1.95 -8.54
N SER A 135 0.14 -3.04 -7.98
CA SER A 135 0.21 -4.34 -8.66
C SER A 135 -0.92 -5.25 -8.18
N TYR A 136 -2.16 -4.93 -8.61
CA TYR A 136 -3.35 -5.70 -8.23
C TYR A 136 -3.33 -7.16 -8.73
N GLU A 137 -2.55 -7.45 -9.76
CA GLU A 137 -2.37 -8.79 -10.29
C GLU A 137 -1.47 -9.67 -9.42
N THR A 138 -0.72 -9.07 -8.48
CA THR A 138 0.18 -9.82 -7.61
C THR A 138 -0.60 -10.52 -6.52
N THR A 139 -0.55 -11.85 -6.53
CA THR A 139 -0.97 -12.72 -5.42
C THR A 139 0.15 -13.70 -5.14
N GLY A 140 0.58 -13.77 -3.89
CA GLY A 140 1.68 -14.64 -3.47
C GLY A 140 2.69 -13.94 -2.58
N PHE A 141 3.90 -14.52 -2.54
CA PHE A 141 4.98 -14.05 -1.69
C PHE A 141 5.68 -12.83 -2.27
N VAL A 142 5.89 -11.82 -1.44
CA VAL A 142 6.61 -10.60 -1.77
C VAL A 142 7.67 -10.35 -0.71
N MET A 143 8.92 -10.22 -1.16
CA MET A 143 10.01 -9.78 -0.30
C MET A 143 10.04 -8.25 -0.26
N ALA A 144 9.88 -7.67 0.93
CA ALA A 144 10.18 -6.27 1.16
C ALA A 144 11.57 -6.18 1.80
N ASP A 145 12.33 -5.14 1.53
CA ASP A 145 13.64 -4.87 2.14
C ASP A 145 14.69 -6.01 2.11
N GLY A 146 14.45 -7.09 1.36
CA GLY A 146 15.33 -8.24 1.27
C GLY A 146 15.32 -9.20 2.46
N TYR A 147 14.51 -8.92 3.50
CA TYR A 147 14.43 -9.74 4.72
C TYR A 147 13.00 -10.11 5.11
N SER A 148 12.07 -9.20 4.92
CA SER A 148 10.67 -9.40 5.33
C SER A 148 9.86 -10.00 4.19
N CYS A 149 9.31 -11.17 4.41
CA CYS A 149 8.42 -11.84 3.46
C CYS A 149 6.96 -11.63 3.85
N TYR A 150 6.15 -11.20 2.89
CA TYR A 150 4.72 -10.97 3.02
C TYR A 150 3.95 -11.79 2.00
N TYR A 151 2.77 -12.24 2.38
CA TYR A 151 1.81 -12.78 1.43
C TYR A 151 0.79 -11.72 1.07
N VAL A 152 0.63 -11.47 -0.22
CA VAL A 152 -0.34 -10.49 -0.71
C VAL A 152 -1.40 -11.18 -1.56
N THR A 153 -2.60 -10.66 -1.49
CA THR A 153 -3.73 -11.07 -2.34
C THR A 153 -4.20 -9.87 -3.14
N ASN A 154 -4.15 -9.98 -4.46
CA ASN A 154 -4.49 -8.87 -5.36
C ASN A 154 -3.72 -7.57 -4.99
N GLY A 155 -2.44 -7.69 -4.73
CA GLY A 155 -1.56 -6.58 -4.36
C GLY A 155 -1.79 -5.97 -2.97
N ARG A 156 -2.63 -6.55 -2.13
CA ARG A 156 -2.92 -6.05 -0.78
C ARG A 156 -2.41 -7.01 0.27
N PHE A 157 -1.80 -6.46 1.29
CA PHE A 157 -1.43 -7.19 2.49
C PHE A 157 -2.64 -7.34 3.41
N ASP A 158 -2.88 -8.57 3.87
CA ASP A 158 -3.90 -8.89 4.87
C ASP A 158 -3.21 -9.46 6.11
N ASN A 159 -3.19 -8.69 7.19
CA ASN A 159 -2.59 -9.10 8.46
C ASN A 159 -3.42 -10.13 9.24
N SER A 160 -4.57 -10.53 8.75
CA SER A 160 -5.38 -11.62 9.32
C SER A 160 -5.22 -12.94 8.55
N TYR A 161 -4.48 -12.94 7.44
CA TYR A 161 -4.34 -14.13 6.61
C TYR A 161 -3.40 -15.16 7.26
N GLU A 162 -3.92 -16.36 7.45
CA GLU A 162 -3.22 -17.52 7.99
C GLU A 162 -3.46 -18.71 7.08
N ASP A 163 -2.39 -19.35 6.63
CA ASP A 163 -2.47 -20.51 5.73
C ASP A 163 -1.12 -21.23 5.63
N VAL A 164 -1.12 -22.34 4.90
CA VAL A 164 0.07 -23.03 4.41
C VAL A 164 0.02 -23.03 2.88
N VAL A 165 0.91 -22.26 2.26
CA VAL A 165 0.87 -22.01 0.81
C VAL A 165 2.14 -22.51 0.13
N TYR A 166 1.96 -23.21 -0.99
CA TYR A 166 3.08 -23.64 -1.84
C TYR A 166 3.55 -22.49 -2.73
N GLY A 167 4.86 -22.25 -2.72
CA GLY A 167 5.43 -21.24 -3.58
C GLY A 167 6.93 -21.05 -3.38
N SER A 168 7.50 -20.06 -4.06
CA SER A 168 8.93 -19.77 -4.01
C SER A 168 9.21 -18.47 -3.26
N ILE A 169 10.13 -18.53 -2.30
CA ILE A 169 10.67 -17.38 -1.57
C ILE A 169 12.18 -17.40 -1.74
N ASP A 170 12.76 -16.32 -2.26
CA ASP A 170 14.22 -16.16 -2.50
C ASP A 170 14.85 -17.36 -3.24
N GLY A 171 14.12 -17.89 -4.22
CA GLY A 171 14.56 -19.03 -5.05
C GLY A 171 14.35 -20.41 -4.44
N GLU A 172 13.91 -20.50 -3.21
CA GLU A 172 13.56 -21.74 -2.53
C GLU A 172 12.06 -22.03 -2.66
N THR A 173 11.69 -23.22 -3.13
CA THR A 173 10.30 -23.63 -3.32
C THR A 173 9.89 -24.64 -2.25
N ALA A 174 8.87 -24.29 -1.47
CA ALA A 174 8.37 -25.09 -0.37
C ALA A 174 6.87 -24.82 -0.09
N TRP A 175 6.32 -25.55 0.87
CA TRP A 175 5.07 -25.19 1.53
C TRP A 175 5.39 -24.29 2.72
N TRP A 176 4.98 -23.03 2.65
CA TRP A 176 5.32 -22.00 3.62
C TRP A 176 4.17 -21.71 4.57
N MET A 177 4.48 -21.64 5.85
CA MET A 177 3.56 -21.12 6.85
C MET A 177 3.40 -19.62 6.71
N ILE A 178 2.15 -19.17 6.67
CA ILE A 178 1.79 -17.77 6.74
C ILE A 178 1.05 -17.52 8.05
N ASN A 179 1.56 -16.58 8.82
CA ASN A 179 0.98 -16.16 10.07
C ASN A 179 0.84 -14.63 10.08
N ASN A 180 -0.39 -14.13 10.28
CA ASN A 180 -0.70 -12.70 10.21
C ASN A 180 -0.20 -12.06 8.90
N GLY A 181 -0.40 -12.74 7.77
CA GLY A 181 0.01 -12.31 6.43
C GLY A 181 1.53 -12.32 6.18
N ARG A 182 2.33 -12.77 7.13
CA ARG A 182 3.79 -12.82 7.03
C ARG A 182 4.28 -14.24 6.91
N CYS A 183 5.29 -14.43 6.10
CA CYS A 183 5.96 -15.72 5.96
C CYS A 183 7.10 -15.79 6.99
N ALA A 184 7.13 -16.85 7.77
CA ALA A 184 8.25 -17.13 8.67
C ALA A 184 9.39 -17.74 7.86
N TYR A 185 10.09 -16.90 7.06
CA TYR A 185 11.23 -17.34 6.25
C TYR A 185 12.54 -17.10 7.01
N TRP A 186 13.26 -18.19 7.30
CA TRP A 186 14.62 -18.14 7.80
C TRP A 186 15.51 -19.03 6.93
N LYS A 187 16.68 -18.55 6.55
CA LYS A 187 17.68 -19.41 5.92
C LYS A 187 18.19 -20.41 6.94
N MET A 188 17.94 -21.69 6.67
CA MET A 188 18.39 -22.77 7.55
C MET A 188 19.80 -23.25 7.25
N GLU A 189 20.48 -23.62 8.34
CA GLU A 189 21.73 -24.39 8.30
C GLU A 189 21.64 -25.73 9.08
N GLU A 190 20.51 -26.04 9.76
CA GLU A 190 20.40 -27.19 10.65
C GLU A 190 19.24 -28.13 10.28
N THR A 191 19.44 -29.43 10.58
CA THR A 191 18.42 -30.47 10.43
C THR A 191 17.60 -30.51 11.74
N HIS A 192 16.30 -30.27 11.64
CA HIS A 192 15.40 -30.37 12.79
C HIS A 192 14.82 -31.78 12.91
N THR A 193 14.87 -32.35 14.10
CA THR A 193 14.26 -33.63 14.45
C THR A 193 12.88 -33.48 15.08
N GLU A 194 12.53 -32.25 15.48
CA GLU A 194 11.24 -31.89 16.08
C GLU A 194 10.72 -30.62 15.42
N PRO A 195 9.40 -30.39 15.36
CA PRO A 195 8.84 -29.18 14.83
C PRO A 195 9.13 -27.98 15.76
N ASP A 196 9.38 -26.81 15.19
CA ASP A 196 9.47 -25.55 15.91
C ASP A 196 8.14 -24.81 15.96
N SER A 197 7.24 -25.12 15.03
CA SER A 197 5.94 -24.46 14.87
C SER A 197 4.92 -25.37 14.18
N PHE A 198 3.66 -24.92 14.19
CA PHE A 198 2.56 -25.58 13.50
C PHE A 198 1.73 -24.57 12.73
N ALA A 199 1.24 -24.99 11.58
CA ALA A 199 0.35 -24.19 10.76
C ALA A 199 -0.84 -25.02 10.26
N ALA A 200 -2.01 -24.42 10.21
CA ALA A 200 -3.22 -25.08 9.73
C ALA A 200 -3.67 -24.52 8.37
N ASN A 201 -4.23 -25.40 7.57
CA ASN A 201 -4.98 -25.03 6.36
C ASN A 201 -6.21 -25.94 6.20
N ALA A 202 -6.92 -25.82 5.08
CA ALA A 202 -8.10 -26.63 4.81
C ALA A 202 -7.83 -28.16 4.79
N ASN A 203 -6.55 -28.58 4.62
CA ASN A 203 -6.15 -29.98 4.53
C ASN A 203 -5.67 -30.56 5.87
N GLY A 204 -5.47 -29.73 6.89
CA GLY A 204 -5.05 -30.20 8.20
C GLY A 204 -4.08 -29.28 8.94
N LEU A 205 -3.50 -29.82 10.00
CA LEU A 205 -2.45 -29.19 10.81
C LEU A 205 -1.10 -29.79 10.40
N TRP A 206 -0.15 -28.92 10.13
CA TRP A 206 1.16 -29.25 9.61
C TRP A 206 2.26 -28.84 10.57
N ALA A 207 3.24 -29.69 10.74
CA ALA A 207 4.45 -29.42 11.48
C ALA A 207 5.44 -28.65 10.60
N CYS A 208 5.96 -27.55 11.12
CA CYS A 208 6.85 -26.67 10.40
C CYS A 208 8.19 -26.54 11.11
N ASN A 209 9.23 -26.29 10.31
CA ASN A 209 10.54 -25.84 10.75
C ASN A 209 10.96 -24.65 9.89
N ASP A 210 11.41 -23.57 10.55
CA ASP A 210 11.82 -22.32 9.90
C ASP A 210 10.78 -21.79 8.90
N GLY A 211 9.51 -21.91 9.28
CA GLY A 211 8.37 -21.46 8.49
C GLY A 211 8.00 -22.36 7.32
N ARG A 212 8.58 -23.55 7.17
CA ARG A 212 8.27 -24.52 6.12
C ARG A 212 7.64 -25.77 6.70
N VAL A 213 6.70 -26.36 5.98
CA VAL A 213 6.24 -27.71 6.31
C VAL A 213 7.41 -28.70 6.16
N ASN A 214 7.69 -29.43 7.22
CA ASN A 214 8.72 -30.46 7.22
C ASN A 214 8.07 -31.84 7.03
N PHE A 215 8.12 -32.38 5.82
CA PHE A 215 7.55 -33.66 5.45
C PHE A 215 8.36 -34.87 5.96
N ASP A 216 9.58 -34.65 6.48
CA ASP A 216 10.41 -35.72 7.03
C ASP A 216 10.00 -36.10 8.47
N LEU A 217 9.18 -35.25 9.12
CA LEU A 217 8.74 -35.49 10.48
C LEU A 217 7.68 -36.59 10.53
N ASN A 218 8.01 -37.68 11.20
CA ASN A 218 7.15 -38.86 11.36
C ASN A 218 7.27 -39.43 12.78
N GLY A 219 6.18 -39.95 13.31
CA GLY A 219 6.15 -40.64 14.60
C GLY A 219 5.47 -39.84 15.71
N PRO A 220 5.54 -40.36 16.95
CA PRO A 220 4.97 -39.72 18.11
C PRO A 220 5.91 -38.62 18.65
N TYR A 221 5.33 -37.48 19.04
CA TYR A 221 6.02 -36.39 19.70
C TYR A 221 5.27 -35.97 20.96
N THR A 222 6.02 -35.47 21.94
CA THR A 222 5.47 -34.96 23.19
C THR A 222 6.09 -33.62 23.52
N GLY A 223 5.28 -32.63 23.79
CA GLY A 223 5.72 -31.35 24.22
C GLY A 223 4.97 -30.85 25.43
N THR A 224 5.51 -29.84 26.12
CA THR A 224 4.88 -29.25 27.28
C THR A 224 4.92 -27.73 27.18
N VAL A 225 3.77 -27.07 27.38
CA VAL A 225 3.66 -25.61 27.34
C VAL A 225 2.99 -25.08 28.61
N PRO A 226 3.43 -23.93 29.12
CA PRO A 226 2.71 -23.25 30.18
C PRO A 226 1.44 -22.59 29.63
N TYR A 227 0.32 -22.79 30.26
CA TYR A 227 -0.95 -22.19 29.92
C TYR A 227 -1.49 -21.34 31.08
N ASN A 228 -1.91 -20.12 30.80
CA ASN A 228 -2.50 -19.26 31.82
C ASN A 228 -4.02 -19.48 31.85
N VAL A 229 -4.51 -20.09 32.93
CA VAL A 229 -5.97 -20.33 33.12
C VAL A 229 -6.66 -19.05 33.54
N GLU A 230 -6.04 -18.31 34.47
CA GLU A 230 -6.52 -17.02 34.97
C GLU A 230 -5.32 -16.10 35.31
N LYS A 231 -5.61 -14.85 35.66
CA LYS A 231 -4.58 -13.88 36.07
C LYS A 231 -3.77 -14.44 37.25
N ASN A 232 -2.52 -14.81 36.99
CA ASN A 232 -1.54 -15.42 37.91
C ASN A 232 -1.73 -16.93 38.20
N GLN A 233 -2.57 -17.64 37.49
CA GLN A 233 -2.67 -19.09 37.60
C GLN A 233 -2.13 -19.76 36.33
N ARG A 234 -0.99 -20.43 36.47
CA ARG A 234 -0.33 -21.19 35.41
C ARG A 234 -0.52 -22.67 35.64
N VAL A 235 -0.89 -23.37 34.61
CA VAL A 235 -0.84 -24.83 34.54
C VAL A 235 0.11 -25.25 33.42
N MET A 236 0.67 -26.42 33.52
CA MET A 236 1.42 -26.99 32.40
C MET A 236 0.47 -27.89 31.61
N ILE A 237 0.48 -27.73 30.31
CA ILE A 237 -0.24 -28.57 29.38
C ILE A 237 0.78 -29.44 28.69
N GLN A 238 0.60 -30.75 28.78
CA GLN A 238 1.33 -31.72 27.99
C GLN A 238 0.48 -32.11 26.79
N TYR A 239 1.09 -32.12 25.63
CA TYR A 239 0.45 -32.57 24.41
C TYR A 239 1.25 -33.70 23.79
N HIS A 240 0.51 -34.70 23.29
CA HIS A 240 1.02 -35.84 22.53
C HIS A 240 0.43 -35.74 21.13
N TYR A 241 1.24 -35.79 20.12
CA TYR A 241 0.76 -35.79 18.75
C TYR A 241 1.50 -36.81 17.91
N GLN A 242 0.76 -37.38 16.96
CA GLN A 242 1.27 -38.29 15.95
C GLN A 242 1.44 -37.53 14.64
N MET A 243 2.54 -37.74 13.96
CA MET A 243 2.78 -37.16 12.64
C MET A 243 3.01 -38.22 11.59
N GLU A 244 2.51 -37.92 10.39
CA GLU A 244 2.77 -38.67 9.16
C GLU A 244 3.08 -37.71 8.05
N ASN A 245 4.32 -37.76 7.51
CA ASN A 245 4.81 -36.85 6.48
C ASN A 245 4.54 -35.36 6.83
N GLY A 246 4.89 -34.95 8.03
CA GLY A 246 4.69 -33.61 8.54
C GLY A 246 3.26 -33.22 8.89
N GLN A 247 2.26 -34.05 8.60
CA GLN A 247 0.88 -33.79 8.98
C GLN A 247 0.58 -34.35 10.38
N VAL A 248 -0.07 -33.56 11.22
CA VAL A 248 -0.55 -34.02 12.53
C VAL A 248 -1.82 -34.84 12.33
N THR A 249 -1.73 -36.14 12.58
CA THR A 249 -2.84 -37.10 12.39
C THR A 249 -3.56 -37.47 13.68
N GLY A 250 -2.97 -37.14 14.82
CA GLY A 250 -3.58 -37.34 16.15
C GLY A 250 -3.02 -36.33 17.15
N LEU A 251 -3.89 -35.79 18.00
CA LEU A 251 -3.52 -34.87 19.08
C LEU A 251 -4.28 -35.26 20.36
N GLN A 252 -3.54 -35.42 21.45
CA GLN A 252 -4.07 -35.57 22.81
C GLN A 252 -3.44 -34.48 23.69
N VAL A 253 -4.25 -33.91 24.57
CA VAL A 253 -3.84 -32.83 25.46
C VAL A 253 -4.25 -33.16 26.87
N GLU A 254 -3.33 -33.04 27.84
CA GLU A 254 -3.60 -33.24 29.26
C GLU A 254 -2.97 -32.13 30.11
N VAL A 255 -3.54 -31.86 31.27
CA VAL A 255 -2.98 -30.92 32.26
C VAL A 255 -2.08 -31.72 33.21
N VAL A 256 -0.83 -31.27 33.38
CA VAL A 256 0.17 -31.93 34.23
C VAL A 256 0.67 -31.01 35.32
#